data_06da405b2da6213bf0817ec12a09a38e
#
_entry.id   06da405b2da6213bf0817ec12a09a38e
#
_cell.length_a   1.000
_cell.length_b   1.000
_cell.length_c   1.000
_cell.angle_alpha   90.00
_cell.angle_beta   90.00
_cell.angle_gamma   90.00
#
_symmetry.space_group_name_H-M   'P 1'
#
loop_
_entity.id
_entity.type
_entity.pdbx_description
1 polymer ?
#
loop_
_entity_poly.entity_id
_entity_poly.type
_entity_poly.pdbx_seq_one_letter_code
_entity_poly.pdbx_strand_id
1 'polypeptide(L)'
;MLATATHAMAQNTTQQISIERDSVPVTTIVPVEQPPYTSTDSIAQAAPSPEKFLSRREQRAERARVYAFSIDSLVATRSFAFYPTAMQAVPDGEIRMVYADYFYAYFSPVMVEVHLPMERGTMRQISIINFDTSEMEDFASAKFQTQWNISFSVADRVKKYDFALVISTVTGQTELTIESPDGAMRYIGSVGQRTRER
;
A
#
# COMPACT_ATOMS: atom_id res chain seq x y z
N MET A 1 60.83 -13.20 -6.89
CA MET A 1 59.88 -14.31 -6.73
C MET A 1 58.60 -13.93 -7.46
N LEU A 2 58.37 -14.56 -8.63
CA LEU A 2 57.17 -14.38 -9.45
C LEU A 2 56.08 -15.31 -8.92
N ALA A 3 54.87 -14.78 -8.67
CA ALA A 3 53.68 -15.56 -8.42
C ALA A 3 52.75 -15.45 -9.64
N THR A 4 52.54 -16.57 -10.28
CA THR A 4 51.68 -16.76 -11.46
C THR A 4 50.19 -16.82 -11.04
N ALA A 5 49.36 -15.98 -11.64
CA ALA A 5 47.93 -16.03 -11.50
C ALA A 5 47.31 -16.99 -12.49
N THR A 6 46.61 -18.00 -12.01
CA THR A 6 45.87 -18.99 -12.82
C THR A 6 44.47 -18.49 -13.13
N HIS A 7 44.17 -18.34 -14.41
CA HIS A 7 42.83 -18.01 -14.92
C HIS A 7 41.98 -19.30 -14.97
N ALA A 8 40.86 -19.32 -14.23
CA ALA A 8 39.84 -20.35 -14.38
C ALA A 8 38.75 -19.84 -15.31
N MET A 9 38.66 -20.44 -16.51
CA MET A 9 37.54 -20.25 -17.44
C MET A 9 36.32 -21.04 -16.95
N ALA A 10 35.23 -20.38 -16.66
CA ALA A 10 33.91 -20.97 -16.42
C ALA A 10 33.25 -21.26 -17.78
N GLN A 11 33.01 -22.55 -18.06
CA GLN A 11 32.27 -23.02 -19.23
C GLN A 11 30.77 -22.84 -19.00
N ASN A 12 30.14 -22.11 -19.91
CA ASN A 12 28.71 -21.86 -19.94
C ASN A 12 28.02 -23.05 -20.62
N THR A 13 27.36 -23.91 -19.85
CA THR A 13 26.56 -25.03 -20.38
C THR A 13 25.15 -24.55 -20.65
N THR A 14 24.84 -24.31 -21.92
CA THR A 14 23.47 -24.02 -22.38
C THR A 14 22.68 -25.33 -22.39
N GLN A 15 21.72 -25.48 -21.44
CA GLN A 15 20.73 -26.55 -21.48
C GLN A 15 19.61 -26.16 -22.46
N GLN A 16 19.51 -26.88 -23.59
CA GLN A 16 18.33 -26.86 -24.45
C GLN A 16 17.20 -27.65 -23.81
N ILE A 17 16.12 -26.97 -23.49
CA ILE A 17 14.86 -27.60 -23.05
C ILE A 17 14.07 -27.96 -24.31
N SER A 18 13.96 -29.24 -24.61
CA SER A 18 13.07 -29.77 -25.64
C SER A 18 11.62 -29.77 -25.09
N ILE A 19 10.77 -29.00 -25.71
CA ILE A 19 9.33 -29.01 -25.42
C ILE A 19 8.70 -30.13 -26.24
N GLU A 20 8.40 -31.24 -25.59
CA GLU A 20 7.59 -32.31 -26.11
C GLU A 20 6.12 -31.87 -26.22
N ARG A 21 5.60 -31.83 -27.44
CA ARG A 21 4.18 -31.52 -27.70
C ARG A 21 3.37 -32.78 -27.46
N ASP A 22 2.69 -32.84 -26.33
CA ASP A 22 1.67 -33.84 -26.05
C ASP A 22 0.46 -33.60 -26.97
N SER A 23 0.17 -34.62 -27.76
CA SER A 23 -0.97 -34.71 -28.66
C SER A 23 -2.26 -34.91 -27.85
N VAL A 24 -3.15 -33.97 -27.84
CA VAL A 24 -4.47 -34.09 -27.23
C VAL A 24 -5.33 -35.03 -28.06
N PRO A 25 -5.95 -36.09 -27.48
CA PRO A 25 -6.84 -36.98 -28.22
C PRO A 25 -8.14 -36.25 -28.57
N VAL A 26 -8.49 -36.30 -29.86
CA VAL A 26 -9.79 -35.80 -30.38
C VAL A 26 -10.91 -36.70 -29.88
N THR A 27 -11.72 -36.19 -28.96
CA THR A 27 -12.92 -36.87 -28.48
C THR A 27 -14.04 -36.69 -29.52
N THR A 28 -14.40 -37.77 -30.15
CA THR A 28 -15.54 -37.87 -31.09
C THR A 28 -16.85 -37.61 -30.34
N ILE A 29 -17.53 -36.49 -30.65
CA ILE A 29 -18.83 -36.13 -30.08
C ILE A 29 -19.91 -37.01 -30.76
N VAL A 30 -20.48 -37.92 -30.00
CA VAL A 30 -21.67 -38.69 -30.41
C VAL A 30 -22.90 -37.79 -30.25
N PRO A 31 -23.79 -37.67 -31.25
CA PRO A 31 -25.00 -36.88 -31.08
C PRO A 31 -25.96 -37.57 -30.10
N VAL A 32 -26.25 -36.88 -29.00
CA VAL A 32 -27.28 -37.31 -28.05
C VAL A 32 -28.60 -36.82 -28.61
N GLU A 33 -29.48 -37.78 -28.91
CA GLU A 33 -30.88 -37.56 -29.28
C GLU A 33 -31.62 -36.82 -28.15
N GLN A 34 -32.16 -35.63 -28.43
CA GLN A 34 -32.92 -34.83 -27.48
C GLN A 34 -34.37 -35.41 -27.39
N PRO A 35 -34.89 -35.66 -26.17
CA PRO A 35 -36.32 -35.97 -26.01
C PRO A 35 -37.18 -34.74 -26.28
N PRO A 36 -38.46 -34.94 -26.72
CA PRO A 36 -39.34 -33.84 -27.11
C PRO A 36 -39.72 -33.01 -25.87
N TYR A 37 -39.43 -31.72 -25.95
CA TYR A 37 -39.85 -30.75 -24.94
C TYR A 37 -41.34 -30.50 -25.01
N THR A 38 -42.05 -30.96 -23.99
CA THR A 38 -43.41 -30.54 -23.71
C THR A 38 -43.40 -29.11 -23.19
N SER A 39 -43.95 -28.22 -24.00
CA SER A 39 -44.21 -26.83 -23.62
C SER A 39 -45.24 -26.77 -22.52
N THR A 40 -44.88 -26.37 -21.35
CA THR A 40 -45.86 -25.88 -20.36
C THR A 40 -45.19 -24.91 -19.39
N ASP A 41 -45.88 -23.80 -19.21
CA ASP A 41 -45.67 -22.71 -18.28
C ASP A 41 -44.79 -21.55 -18.76
N SER A 42 -45.50 -20.59 -19.31
CA SER A 42 -45.12 -19.19 -19.39
C SER A 42 -44.99 -18.60 -17.98
N ILE A 43 -43.85 -18.83 -17.31
CA ILE A 43 -43.43 -17.97 -16.24
C ILE A 43 -42.99 -16.67 -16.91
N ALA A 44 -43.83 -15.64 -16.80
CA ALA A 44 -43.45 -14.29 -17.19
C ALA A 44 -42.21 -13.91 -16.44
N GLN A 45 -41.02 -14.16 -17.06
CA GLN A 45 -39.76 -13.59 -16.59
C GLN A 45 -39.93 -12.08 -16.67
N ALA A 46 -40.09 -11.45 -15.48
CA ALA A 46 -40.02 -10.02 -15.36
C ALA A 46 -38.69 -9.59 -16.01
N ALA A 47 -38.82 -8.84 -17.11
CA ALA A 47 -37.65 -8.32 -17.82
C ALA A 47 -36.75 -7.62 -16.77
N PRO A 48 -35.46 -7.92 -16.74
CA PRO A 48 -34.55 -7.23 -15.81
C PRO A 48 -34.69 -5.73 -16.09
N SER A 49 -35.03 -4.98 -15.04
CA SER A 49 -35.10 -3.53 -15.13
C SER A 49 -33.80 -3.04 -15.78
N PRO A 50 -33.85 -2.12 -16.76
CA PRO A 50 -32.67 -1.62 -17.43
C PRO A 50 -31.75 -1.01 -16.34
N GLU A 51 -30.66 -1.70 -16.04
CA GLU A 51 -29.63 -1.16 -15.17
C GLU A 51 -29.21 0.18 -15.76
N LYS A 52 -29.46 1.26 -15.04
CA LYS A 52 -29.07 2.60 -15.45
C LYS A 52 -27.53 2.61 -15.50
N PHE A 53 -26.99 2.41 -16.69
CA PHE A 53 -25.56 2.58 -16.90
C PHE A 53 -25.20 4.04 -16.59
N LEU A 54 -24.48 4.23 -15.48
CA LEU A 54 -23.98 5.54 -15.08
C LEU A 54 -23.09 6.11 -16.19
N SER A 55 -23.26 7.39 -16.47
CA SER A 55 -22.37 8.10 -17.39
C SER A 55 -20.93 8.05 -16.87
N ARG A 56 -19.94 8.22 -17.76
CA ARG A 56 -18.51 8.24 -17.37
C ARG A 56 -18.21 9.26 -16.26
N ARG A 57 -18.93 10.38 -16.24
CA ARG A 57 -18.80 11.41 -15.20
C ARG A 57 -19.32 10.92 -13.86
N GLU A 58 -20.50 10.29 -13.86
CA GLU A 58 -21.10 9.71 -12.64
C GLU A 58 -20.25 8.57 -12.09
N GLN A 59 -19.72 7.70 -12.96
CA GLN A 59 -18.81 6.65 -12.54
C GLN A 59 -17.53 7.18 -11.87
N ARG A 60 -16.96 8.28 -12.39
CA ARG A 60 -15.80 8.94 -11.76
C ARG A 60 -16.16 9.56 -10.41
N ALA A 61 -17.30 10.23 -10.33
CA ALA A 61 -17.80 10.82 -9.11
C ALA A 61 -18.05 9.74 -8.03
N GLU A 62 -18.66 8.63 -8.42
CA GLU A 62 -18.91 7.52 -7.50
C GLU A 62 -17.62 6.87 -7.00
N ARG A 63 -16.65 6.61 -7.87
CA ARG A 63 -15.32 6.11 -7.47
C ARG A 63 -14.63 7.05 -6.49
N ALA A 64 -14.69 8.36 -6.72
CA ALA A 64 -14.12 9.36 -5.83
C ALA A 64 -14.81 9.36 -4.45
N ARG A 65 -16.15 9.18 -4.41
CA ARG A 65 -16.91 9.07 -3.15
C ARG A 65 -16.55 7.80 -2.38
N VAL A 66 -16.51 6.65 -3.06
CA VAL A 66 -16.14 5.37 -2.47
C VAL A 66 -14.70 5.44 -1.92
N TYR A 67 -13.79 6.06 -2.66
CA TYR A 67 -12.41 6.26 -2.22
C TYR A 67 -12.32 7.14 -0.97
N ALA A 68 -12.99 8.30 -0.98
CA ALA A 68 -13.02 9.18 0.18
C ALA A 68 -13.61 8.47 1.41
N PHE A 69 -14.69 7.71 1.24
CA PHE A 69 -15.29 6.91 2.30
C PHE A 69 -14.32 5.85 2.84
N SER A 70 -13.53 5.21 1.97
CA SER A 70 -12.53 4.23 2.41
C SER A 70 -11.45 4.87 3.30
N ILE A 71 -10.95 6.06 2.92
CA ILE A 71 -10.00 6.81 3.75
C ILE A 71 -10.63 7.23 5.08
N ASP A 72 -11.86 7.74 5.05
CA ASP A 72 -12.60 8.11 6.27
C ASP A 72 -12.74 6.91 7.22
N SER A 73 -13.07 5.74 6.69
CA SER A 73 -13.20 4.51 7.46
C SER A 73 -11.86 4.07 8.08
N LEU A 74 -10.76 4.13 7.32
CA LEU A 74 -9.42 3.80 7.82
C LEU A 74 -9.02 4.71 8.99
N VAL A 75 -9.24 6.00 8.86
CA VAL A 75 -8.91 6.95 9.92
C VAL A 75 -9.83 6.78 11.13
N ALA A 76 -11.14 6.57 10.91
CA ALA A 76 -12.11 6.36 11.99
C ALA A 76 -11.81 5.11 12.82
N THR A 77 -11.34 4.04 12.19
CA THR A 77 -10.93 2.81 12.88
C THR A 77 -9.55 2.92 13.53
N ARG A 78 -8.81 3.99 13.26
CA ARG A 78 -7.42 4.21 13.69
C ARG A 78 -6.50 3.05 13.31
N SER A 79 -6.80 2.34 12.22
CA SER A 79 -6.05 1.16 11.80
C SER A 79 -5.65 1.31 10.34
N PHE A 80 -4.49 1.91 10.11
CA PHE A 80 -3.96 2.17 8.78
C PHE A 80 -2.44 2.16 8.74
N ALA A 81 -1.89 1.91 7.56
CA ALA A 81 -0.48 2.02 7.29
C ALA A 81 -0.21 3.23 6.39
N PHE A 82 0.85 3.95 6.69
CA PHE A 82 1.41 5.00 5.85
C PHE A 82 2.61 4.45 5.09
N TYR A 83 2.65 4.69 3.80
CA TYR A 83 3.72 4.28 2.90
C TYR A 83 4.39 5.52 2.30
N PRO A 84 5.66 5.82 2.66
CA PRO A 84 6.37 6.98 2.17
C PRO A 84 6.79 6.80 0.71
N THR A 85 6.69 7.87 -0.08
CA THR A 85 7.26 7.97 -1.43
C THR A 85 8.40 8.97 -1.50
N ALA A 86 8.41 9.94 -0.59
CA ALA A 86 9.49 10.90 -0.45
C ALA A 86 9.69 11.30 1.01
N MET A 87 10.88 11.77 1.34
CA MET A 87 11.24 12.29 2.66
C MET A 87 12.04 13.59 2.54
N GLN A 88 12.00 14.39 3.60
CA GLN A 88 12.71 15.65 3.71
C GLN A 88 13.05 15.93 5.17
N ALA A 89 14.29 16.29 5.47
CA ALA A 89 14.63 16.80 6.79
C ALA A 89 14.10 18.24 6.95
N VAL A 90 13.54 18.56 8.08
CA VAL A 90 12.97 19.89 8.39
C VAL A 90 13.97 20.65 9.29
N PRO A 91 14.22 21.98 9.05
CA PRO A 91 13.54 22.83 8.05
C PRO A 91 14.17 22.80 6.65
N ASP A 92 15.46 22.48 6.48
CA ASP A 92 16.21 22.84 5.27
C ASP A 92 16.74 21.61 4.48
N GLY A 93 16.11 20.45 4.63
CA GLY A 93 16.51 19.24 3.92
C GLY A 93 16.11 19.26 2.45
N GLU A 94 16.83 18.50 1.64
CA GLU A 94 16.44 18.21 0.26
C GLU A 94 15.37 17.11 0.24
N ILE A 95 14.45 17.19 -0.72
CA ILE A 95 13.47 16.13 -0.95
C ILE A 95 14.19 14.94 -1.57
N ARG A 96 14.08 13.77 -0.91
CA ARG A 96 14.63 12.51 -1.39
C ARG A 96 13.52 11.50 -1.60
N MET A 97 13.58 10.78 -2.71
CA MET A 97 12.62 9.71 -3.01
C MET A 97 12.93 8.47 -2.17
N VAL A 98 11.88 7.83 -1.68
CA VAL A 98 11.94 6.56 -0.94
C VAL A 98 11.43 5.46 -1.87
N TYR A 99 12.31 4.53 -2.24
CA TYR A 99 12.01 3.51 -3.26
C TYR A 99 11.78 2.10 -2.70
N ALA A 100 11.92 1.93 -1.40
CA ALA A 100 11.83 0.61 -0.81
C ALA A 100 10.43 0.36 -0.22
N ASP A 101 9.78 -0.71 -0.65
CA ASP A 101 8.42 -1.09 -0.24
C ASP A 101 8.32 -1.52 1.23
N TYR A 102 9.45 -1.81 1.88
CA TYR A 102 9.51 -2.20 3.28
C TYR A 102 9.47 -1.02 4.26
N PHE A 103 9.52 0.23 3.78
CA PHE A 103 9.35 1.39 4.65
C PHE A 103 7.87 1.69 4.86
N TYR A 104 7.46 1.75 6.11
CA TYR A 104 6.08 2.06 6.49
C TYR A 104 5.99 2.59 7.93
N ALA A 105 4.86 3.19 8.25
CA ALA A 105 4.44 3.42 9.62
C ALA A 105 3.01 2.90 9.79
N TYR A 106 2.82 1.94 10.69
CA TYR A 106 1.52 1.36 10.98
C TYR A 106 0.97 1.92 12.28
N PHE A 107 -0.27 2.36 12.24
CA PHE A 107 -0.99 2.92 13.36
C PHE A 107 -2.22 2.07 13.65
N SER A 108 -2.38 1.70 14.92
CA SER A 108 -3.58 1.03 15.42
C SER A 108 -3.90 1.51 16.83
N PRO A 109 -5.11 1.27 17.36
CA PRO A 109 -5.47 1.67 18.72
C PRO A 109 -4.59 1.07 19.81
N VAL A 110 -3.90 -0.03 19.51
CA VAL A 110 -3.14 -0.81 20.48
C VAL A 110 -1.64 -0.86 20.19
N MET A 111 -1.21 -0.37 19.02
CA MET A 111 0.20 -0.47 18.61
C MET A 111 0.54 0.56 17.54
N VAL A 112 1.70 1.15 17.69
CA VAL A 112 2.38 1.95 16.65
C VAL A 112 3.66 1.23 16.27
N GLU A 113 3.82 0.95 14.99
CA GLU A 113 5.02 0.32 14.44
C GLU A 113 5.58 1.25 13.36
N VAL A 114 6.84 1.64 13.50
CA VAL A 114 7.49 2.59 12.59
C VAL A 114 8.75 1.96 12.04
N HIS A 115 8.86 1.96 10.72
CA HIS A 115 10.06 1.57 9.98
C HIS A 115 10.29 2.56 8.85
N LEU A 116 10.95 3.69 9.16
CA LEU A 116 11.11 4.81 8.24
C LEU A 116 12.56 5.26 8.13
N PRO A 117 13.02 5.66 6.93
CA PRO A 117 14.36 6.24 6.77
C PRO A 117 14.40 7.65 7.35
N MET A 118 15.47 8.01 8.03
CA MET A 118 15.69 9.31 8.65
C MET A 118 17.08 9.83 8.32
N GLU A 119 17.19 11.13 8.05
CA GLU A 119 18.49 11.81 7.98
C GLU A 119 18.96 12.24 9.36
N ARG A 120 20.21 11.95 9.68
CA ARG A 120 20.82 12.34 10.96
C ARG A 120 22.12 13.12 10.77
N GLY A 121 22.28 14.11 11.63
CA GLY A 121 23.50 14.89 11.75
C GLY A 121 23.78 15.80 10.57
N THR A 122 24.89 16.54 10.66
CA THR A 122 25.33 17.51 9.66
C THR A 122 25.74 16.89 8.32
N MET A 123 26.17 15.62 8.36
CA MET A 123 26.53 14.87 7.14
C MET A 123 25.31 14.21 6.47
N ARG A 124 24.10 14.42 6.98
CA ARG A 124 22.84 13.88 6.43
C ARG A 124 22.91 12.37 6.14
N GLN A 125 23.49 11.62 7.06
CA GLN A 125 23.56 10.18 6.96
C GLN A 125 22.16 9.59 7.10
N ILE A 126 21.79 8.66 6.21
CA ILE A 126 20.52 7.96 6.30
C ILE A 126 20.63 6.89 7.38
N SER A 127 19.75 6.96 8.34
CA SER A 127 19.50 5.94 9.37
C SER A 127 18.05 5.48 9.27
N ILE A 128 17.66 4.50 10.07
CA ILE A 128 16.29 4.00 10.11
C ILE A 128 15.73 4.26 11.50
N ILE A 129 14.55 4.89 11.55
CA ILE A 129 13.70 4.86 12.74
C ILE A 129 13.00 3.50 12.71
N ASN A 130 13.27 2.67 13.71
CA ASN A 130 12.67 1.35 13.81
C ASN A 130 12.27 1.08 15.24
N PHE A 131 10.98 1.09 15.53
CA PHE A 131 10.42 0.73 16.82
C PHE A 131 8.96 0.27 16.70
N ASP A 132 8.53 -0.48 17.69
CA ASP A 132 7.15 -0.82 17.96
C ASP A 132 6.81 -0.51 19.42
N THR A 133 5.64 0.08 19.64
CA THR A 133 5.18 0.44 20.98
C THR A 133 3.66 0.43 21.07
N SER A 134 3.15 0.13 22.26
CA SER A 134 1.73 0.25 22.58
C SER A 134 1.40 1.58 23.29
N GLU A 135 2.42 2.39 23.60
CA GLU A 135 2.26 3.64 24.33
C GLU A 135 2.04 4.80 23.36
N MET A 136 0.79 5.12 23.10
CA MET A 136 0.37 6.28 22.33
C MET A 136 -0.26 7.29 23.28
N GLU A 137 0.29 8.50 23.34
CA GLU A 137 -0.17 9.59 24.17
C GLU A 137 -0.79 10.72 23.32
N ASP A 138 -1.65 11.51 23.92
CA ASP A 138 -2.20 12.76 23.35
C ASP A 138 -2.81 12.62 21.95
N PHE A 139 -3.45 11.48 21.67
CA PHE A 139 -4.07 11.28 20.37
C PHE A 139 -5.21 12.24 20.12
N ALA A 140 -5.07 13.09 19.10
CA ALA A 140 -6.09 13.98 18.58
C ALA A 140 -6.31 13.73 17.10
N SER A 141 -7.57 13.74 16.65
CA SER A 141 -7.93 13.66 15.25
C SER A 141 -9.06 14.60 14.93
N ALA A 142 -8.94 15.38 13.88
CA ALA A 142 -9.95 16.32 13.42
C ALA A 142 -10.08 16.26 11.91
N LYS A 143 -11.32 16.22 11.42
CA LYS A 143 -11.60 16.33 9.99
C LYS A 143 -12.00 17.76 9.66
N PHE A 144 -11.30 18.36 8.73
CA PHE A 144 -11.64 19.67 8.19
C PHE A 144 -11.83 19.55 6.67
N GLN A 145 -13.09 19.71 6.24
CA GLN A 145 -13.50 19.55 4.83
C GLN A 145 -13.06 18.20 4.24
N THR A 146 -12.04 18.19 3.40
CA THR A 146 -11.50 17.02 2.69
C THR A 146 -10.17 16.53 3.25
N GLN A 147 -9.80 16.97 4.45
CA GLN A 147 -8.53 16.60 5.08
C GLN A 147 -8.76 16.12 6.52
N TRP A 148 -7.99 15.11 6.91
CA TRP A 148 -7.81 14.70 8.29
C TRP A 148 -6.50 15.25 8.83
N ASN A 149 -6.56 15.85 10.00
CA ASN A 149 -5.39 16.22 10.79
C ASN A 149 -5.35 15.31 12.01
N ILE A 150 -4.26 14.59 12.17
CA ILE A 150 -4.06 13.64 13.26
C ILE A 150 -2.75 13.98 13.94
N SER A 151 -2.75 14.05 15.26
CA SER A 151 -1.54 14.24 16.05
C SER A 151 -1.54 13.33 17.27
N PHE A 152 -0.37 12.83 17.63
CA PHE A 152 -0.14 12.03 18.82
C PHE A 152 1.36 11.99 19.14
N SER A 153 1.68 11.60 20.37
CA SER A 153 3.05 11.37 20.80
C SER A 153 3.26 9.89 21.10
N VAL A 154 4.47 9.45 20.93
CA VAL A 154 4.90 8.07 21.19
C VAL A 154 6.22 8.08 21.94
N ALA A 155 6.31 7.28 23.00
CA ALA A 155 7.56 7.06 23.70
C ALA A 155 8.19 5.72 23.27
N ASP A 156 9.44 5.77 22.83
CA ASP A 156 10.28 4.58 22.67
C ASP A 156 11.43 4.65 23.65
N ARG A 157 11.33 3.92 24.75
CA ARG A 157 12.31 3.86 25.85
C ARG A 157 12.66 5.25 26.40
N VAL A 158 13.63 5.93 25.80
CA VAL A 158 14.15 7.22 26.27
C VAL A 158 13.76 8.37 25.35
N LYS A 159 13.32 8.05 24.13
CA LYS A 159 13.02 9.06 23.11
C LYS A 159 11.52 9.23 22.96
N LYS A 160 11.10 10.49 22.91
CA LYS A 160 9.74 10.86 22.54
C LYS A 160 9.72 11.28 21.09
N TYR A 161 8.71 10.83 20.38
CA TYR A 161 8.43 11.18 18.98
C TYR A 161 7.05 11.81 18.92
N ASP A 162 6.95 12.98 18.32
CA ASP A 162 5.70 13.66 18.07
C ASP A 162 5.33 13.48 16.60
N PHE A 163 4.13 12.95 16.36
CA PHE A 163 3.62 12.64 15.04
C PHE A 163 2.52 13.63 14.66
N ALA A 164 2.60 14.16 13.44
CA ALA A 164 1.55 14.95 12.83
C ALA A 164 1.28 14.45 11.41
N LEU A 165 0.02 14.04 11.12
CA LEU A 165 -0.40 13.57 9.82
C LEU A 165 -1.46 14.49 9.24
N VAL A 166 -1.33 14.79 7.96
CA VAL A 166 -2.35 15.47 7.16
C VAL A 166 -2.71 14.54 6.00
N ILE A 167 -3.95 14.04 5.98
CA ILE A 167 -4.43 13.05 5.01
C ILE A 167 -5.51 13.68 4.14
N SER A 168 -5.31 13.74 2.83
CA SER A 168 -6.33 14.19 1.88
C SER A 168 -7.29 13.04 1.55
N THR A 169 -8.59 13.22 1.79
CA THR A 169 -9.61 12.21 1.45
C THR A 169 -9.89 12.14 -0.05
N VAL A 170 -9.52 13.18 -0.81
CA VAL A 170 -9.74 13.24 -2.26
C VAL A 170 -8.68 12.47 -3.03
N THR A 171 -7.42 12.65 -2.63
CA THR A 171 -6.26 12.07 -3.34
C THR A 171 -5.61 10.91 -2.60
N GLY A 172 -5.87 10.76 -1.29
CA GLY A 172 -5.16 9.85 -0.39
C GLY A 172 -3.72 10.26 -0.10
N GLN A 173 -3.28 11.37 -0.68
CA GLN A 173 -1.96 11.91 -0.38
C GLN A 173 -1.88 12.28 1.08
N THR A 174 -0.81 11.84 1.71
CA THR A 174 -0.59 12.02 3.13
C THR A 174 0.78 12.64 3.34
N GLU A 175 0.80 13.64 4.20
CA GLU A 175 2.01 14.23 4.74
C GLU A 175 2.13 13.80 6.20
N LEU A 176 3.25 13.18 6.54
CA LEU A 176 3.59 12.77 7.89
C LEU A 176 4.82 13.54 8.34
N THR A 177 4.69 14.27 9.43
CA THR A 177 5.83 14.90 10.11
C THR A 177 6.13 14.15 11.40
N ILE A 178 7.40 13.83 11.64
CA ILE A 178 7.87 13.21 12.87
C ILE A 178 8.92 14.13 13.47
N GLU A 179 8.66 14.61 14.68
CA GLU A 179 9.59 15.38 15.46
C GLU A 179 10.22 14.49 16.54
N SER A 180 11.53 14.57 16.70
CA SER A 180 12.28 13.78 17.66
C SER A 180 13.46 14.59 18.21
N PRO A 181 14.10 14.16 19.32
CA PRO A 181 15.32 14.80 19.78
C PRO A 181 16.48 14.80 18.78
N ASP A 182 16.43 13.90 17.79
CA ASP A 182 17.45 13.79 16.74
C ASP A 182 17.18 14.72 15.53
N GLY A 183 16.03 15.40 15.50
CA GLY A 183 15.59 16.29 14.43
C GLY A 183 14.17 15.99 13.97
N ALA A 184 13.70 16.78 13.03
CA ALA A 184 12.38 16.63 12.44
C ALA A 184 12.47 16.13 10.98
N MET A 185 11.58 15.21 10.63
CA MET A 185 11.46 14.63 9.29
C MET A 185 10.03 14.78 8.77
N ARG A 186 9.91 15.15 7.52
CA ARG A 186 8.67 15.21 6.78
C ARG A 186 8.67 14.15 5.69
N TYR A 187 7.60 13.37 5.64
CA TYR A 187 7.39 12.33 4.64
C TYR A 187 6.15 12.64 3.83
N ILE A 188 6.22 12.38 2.54
CA ILE A 188 5.08 12.46 1.62
C ILE A 188 4.81 11.03 1.15
N GLY A 189 3.55 10.63 1.16
CA GLY A 189 3.18 9.27 0.78
C GLY A 189 1.67 9.09 0.69
N SER A 190 1.23 7.88 0.96
CA SER A 190 -0.19 7.51 0.95
C SER A 190 -0.54 6.63 2.14
N VAL A 191 -1.82 6.62 2.50
CA VAL A 191 -2.34 5.70 3.51
C VAL A 191 -3.13 4.57 2.86
N GLY A 192 -3.10 3.41 3.51
CA GLY A 192 -3.82 2.23 3.07
C GLY A 192 -4.02 1.22 4.19
N GLN A 193 -4.64 0.11 3.86
CA GLN A 193 -4.68 -1.03 4.78
C GLN A 193 -3.29 -1.66 4.88
N ARG A 194 -2.95 -2.18 6.06
CA ARG A 194 -1.72 -2.95 6.21
C ARG A 194 -1.80 -4.22 5.36
N THR A 195 -0.97 -4.30 4.34
CA THR A 195 -0.78 -5.55 3.58
C THR A 195 0.11 -6.45 4.46
N ARG A 196 -0.47 -7.50 5.04
CA ARG A 196 0.34 -8.55 5.66
C ARG A 196 0.97 -9.35 4.52
N GLU A 197 2.25 -9.21 4.31
CA GLU A 197 2.99 -10.21 3.55
C GLU A 197 2.90 -11.54 4.30
N ARG A 198 2.44 -12.57 3.60
CA ARG A 198 2.36 -13.94 4.09
C ARG A 198 3.70 -14.63 3.94
#